data_8f832ba1e07b30de24398bf6c2a0f537
#
_entry.id   8f832ba1e07b30de24398bf6c2a0f537
#
_cell.length_a   1.000
_cell.length_b   1.000
_cell.length_c   1.000
_cell.angle_alpha   90.00
_cell.angle_beta   90.00
_cell.angle_gamma   90.00
#
_symmetry.space_group_name_H-M   'P 1'
#
loop_
_entity.id
_entity.type
_entity.pdbx_description
1 polymer ?
#
loop_
_entity_poly.entity_id
_entity_poly.type
_entity_poly.pdbx_seq_one_letter_code
_entity_poly.pdbx_strand_id
1 'polypeptide(L)'
;MHNDLHALRRILKSCTTIAVVGLSAEWHRPSYFAAKYMQSHGFKIVPVNPRYAGGEILGEGCYATLGDIPFKVDMVDVFRRAEDVLPIAKQAVQIGARCLWQQLGVANPEADALARQAGLDSVNNRCVKIEHA
;
A
#
# COMPACT_ATOMS: atom_id res chain seq x y z
N MET A 1 13.59 -5.48 12.94
CA MET A 1 13.48 -5.97 11.60
C MET A 1 12.03 -6.04 11.13
N HIS A 2 11.70 -5.38 10.05
CA HIS A 2 10.30 -5.21 9.63
C HIS A 2 9.75 -6.41 8.84
N ASN A 3 10.61 -7.38 8.48
CA ASN A 3 10.17 -8.55 7.73
C ASN A 3 10.06 -9.82 8.59
N ASP A 4 10.24 -9.72 9.91
CA ASP A 4 10.00 -10.88 10.76
C ASP A 4 8.50 -11.04 11.02
N LEU A 5 8.10 -12.26 11.41
CA LEU A 5 6.69 -12.63 11.57
C LEU A 5 5.95 -11.76 12.59
N HIS A 6 6.58 -11.43 13.71
CA HIS A 6 5.96 -10.61 14.75
C HIS A 6 5.73 -9.18 14.27
N ALA A 7 6.72 -8.59 13.58
CA ALA A 7 6.60 -7.26 13.03
C ALA A 7 5.48 -7.19 11.99
N LEU A 8 5.40 -8.18 11.09
CA LEU A 8 4.36 -8.23 10.06
C LEU A 8 2.96 -8.32 10.67
N ARG A 9 2.77 -9.15 11.68
CA ARG A 9 1.48 -9.29 12.37
C ARG A 9 1.09 -7.99 13.09
N ARG A 10 2.05 -7.36 13.77
CA ARG A 10 1.83 -6.08 14.45
C ARG A 10 1.39 -5.00 13.46
N ILE A 11 2.07 -4.90 12.34
CA ILE A 11 1.76 -3.92 11.30
C ILE A 11 0.33 -4.13 10.79
N LEU A 12 -0.01 -5.36 10.44
CA LEU A 12 -1.34 -5.66 9.89
C LEU A 12 -2.45 -5.40 10.91
N LYS A 13 -2.20 -5.65 12.20
CA LYS A 13 -3.19 -5.37 13.26
C LYS A 13 -3.37 -3.89 13.51
N SER A 14 -2.34 -3.08 13.29
CA SER A 14 -2.39 -1.64 13.59
C SER A 14 -2.97 -0.82 12.45
N CYS A 15 -3.16 -1.41 11.25
CA CYS A 15 -3.65 -0.71 10.08
C CYS A 15 -5.11 -1.07 9.81
N THR A 16 -5.92 -0.07 9.45
CA THR A 16 -7.32 -0.26 9.05
C THR A 16 -7.58 0.26 7.65
N THR A 17 -6.89 1.31 7.23
CA THR A 17 -7.05 1.96 5.92
C THR A 17 -5.78 1.76 5.11
N ILE A 18 -5.94 1.12 3.95
CA ILE A 18 -4.83 0.79 3.06
C ILE A 18 -5.02 1.50 1.73
N ALA A 19 -4.10 2.39 1.38
CA ALA A 19 -4.05 2.97 0.04
C ALA A 19 -3.24 2.03 -0.84
N VAL A 20 -3.85 1.54 -1.90
CA VAL A 20 -3.23 0.59 -2.83
C VAL A 20 -2.82 1.34 -4.09
N VAL A 21 -1.54 1.65 -4.19
CA VAL A 21 -0.97 2.39 -5.31
C VAL A 21 -0.69 1.44 -6.46
N GLY A 22 -1.31 1.72 -7.61
CA GLY A 22 -1.23 0.84 -8.77
C GLY A 22 -2.33 -0.22 -8.82
N LEU A 23 -3.37 -0.07 -7.97
CA LEU A 23 -4.50 -0.99 -8.01
C LEU A 23 -5.18 -0.96 -9.39
N SER A 24 -5.33 -2.14 -9.97
CA SER A 24 -5.99 -2.32 -11.27
C SER A 24 -7.48 -2.60 -11.09
N ALA A 25 -8.30 -2.09 -12.01
CA ALA A 25 -9.71 -2.46 -12.09
C ALA A 25 -9.92 -3.82 -12.74
N GLU A 26 -8.89 -4.40 -13.36
CA GLU A 26 -8.97 -5.70 -14.03
C GLU A 26 -8.90 -6.82 -12.99
N TRP A 27 -9.98 -7.61 -12.91
CA TRP A 27 -10.19 -8.63 -11.88
C TRP A 27 -9.08 -9.70 -11.82
N HIS A 28 -8.36 -9.93 -12.92
CA HIS A 28 -7.32 -10.96 -13.00
C HIS A 28 -5.94 -10.49 -12.56
N ARG A 29 -5.80 -9.21 -12.23
CA ARG A 29 -4.49 -8.65 -11.79
C ARG A 29 -4.22 -8.97 -10.32
N PRO A 30 -2.94 -9.23 -9.96
CA PRO A 30 -2.57 -9.51 -8.55
C PRO A 30 -2.99 -8.41 -7.58
N SER A 31 -2.90 -7.14 -7.98
CA SER A 31 -3.32 -6.02 -7.12
C SER A 31 -4.80 -6.08 -6.79
N TYR A 32 -5.63 -6.47 -7.75
CA TYR A 32 -7.07 -6.60 -7.53
C TYR A 32 -7.38 -7.72 -6.54
N PHE A 33 -6.78 -8.89 -6.72
CA PHE A 33 -6.97 -10.03 -5.81
C PHE A 33 -6.57 -9.69 -4.37
N ALA A 34 -5.40 -9.08 -4.21
CA ALA A 34 -4.90 -8.73 -2.89
C ALA A 34 -5.81 -7.70 -2.22
N ALA A 35 -6.21 -6.66 -2.94
CA ALA A 35 -7.08 -5.62 -2.41
C ALA A 35 -8.46 -6.16 -2.04
N LYS A 36 -9.05 -6.99 -2.90
CA LYS A 36 -10.35 -7.62 -2.64
C LYS A 36 -10.30 -8.51 -1.40
N TYR A 37 -9.23 -9.29 -1.24
CA TYR A 37 -9.03 -10.12 -0.05
C TYR A 37 -8.99 -9.26 1.21
N MET A 38 -8.18 -8.21 1.22
CA MET A 38 -8.04 -7.35 2.38
C MET A 38 -9.37 -6.64 2.71
N GLN A 39 -10.07 -6.18 1.68
CA GLN A 39 -11.40 -5.56 1.85
C GLN A 39 -12.39 -6.53 2.49
N SER A 40 -12.40 -7.78 2.07
CA SER A 40 -13.29 -8.81 2.62
C SER A 40 -12.95 -9.16 4.07
N HIS A 41 -11.77 -8.80 4.56
CA HIS A 41 -11.31 -9.00 5.92
C HIS A 41 -11.37 -7.73 6.78
N GLY A 42 -12.16 -6.75 6.36
CA GLY A 42 -12.46 -5.57 7.16
C GLY A 42 -11.56 -4.36 6.96
N PHE A 43 -10.59 -4.42 6.03
CA PHE A 43 -9.76 -3.27 5.72
C PHE A 43 -10.48 -2.33 4.76
N LYS A 44 -10.35 -1.02 5.00
CA LYS A 44 -10.79 -0.03 4.03
C LYS A 44 -9.72 0.10 2.96
N ILE A 45 -10.10 -0.20 1.72
CA ILE A 45 -9.20 -0.09 0.56
C ILE A 45 -9.44 1.24 -0.12
N VAL A 46 -8.34 1.96 -0.38
CA VAL A 46 -8.37 3.24 -1.09
C VAL A 46 -7.56 3.07 -2.38
N PRO A 47 -8.22 2.97 -3.53
CA PRO A 47 -7.52 2.82 -4.81
C PRO A 47 -6.75 4.11 -5.16
N VAL A 48 -5.49 3.95 -5.59
CA VAL A 48 -4.69 5.07 -6.10
C VAL A 48 -4.07 4.66 -7.42
N ASN A 49 -4.55 5.24 -8.51
CA ASN A 49 -4.04 4.96 -9.84
C ASN A 49 -4.48 6.07 -10.78
N PRO A 50 -3.56 6.84 -11.41
CA PRO A 50 -3.93 7.91 -12.32
C PRO A 50 -4.83 7.45 -13.47
N ARG A 51 -4.64 6.20 -13.92
CA ARG A 51 -5.42 5.63 -15.03
C ARG A 51 -6.90 5.55 -14.74
N TYR A 52 -7.29 5.33 -13.48
CA TYR A 52 -8.68 5.13 -13.09
C TYR A 52 -9.20 6.26 -12.20
N ALA A 53 -8.46 7.36 -12.07
CA ALA A 53 -8.84 8.47 -11.19
C ALA A 53 -10.20 9.04 -11.59
N GLY A 54 -11.02 9.29 -10.57
CA GLY A 54 -12.39 9.77 -10.77
C GLY A 54 -13.42 8.66 -10.96
N GLY A 55 -12.99 7.42 -11.15
CA GLY A 55 -13.85 6.24 -11.20
C GLY A 55 -13.84 5.48 -9.89
N GLU A 56 -14.32 4.23 -9.93
CA GLU A 56 -14.36 3.35 -8.77
C GLU A 56 -13.68 2.02 -9.05
N ILE A 57 -13.05 1.46 -8.02
CA ILE A 57 -12.54 0.10 -8.02
C ILE A 57 -12.99 -0.54 -6.71
N LEU A 58 -13.57 -1.71 -6.76
CA LEU A 58 -14.08 -2.42 -5.58
C LEU A 58 -15.10 -1.58 -4.78
N GLY A 59 -15.87 -0.74 -5.46
CA GLY A 59 -16.86 0.12 -4.85
C GLY A 59 -16.29 1.37 -4.16
N GLU A 60 -14.99 1.60 -4.26
CA GLU A 60 -14.32 2.75 -3.65
C GLU A 60 -13.83 3.72 -4.72
N GLY A 61 -13.93 5.02 -4.44
CA GLY A 61 -13.44 6.06 -5.34
C GLY A 61 -11.93 5.99 -5.52
N CYS A 62 -11.48 6.14 -6.76
CA CYS A 62 -10.05 6.06 -7.09
C CYS A 62 -9.44 7.46 -7.20
N TYR A 63 -8.29 7.64 -6.56
CA TYR A 63 -7.53 8.89 -6.57
C TYR A 63 -6.33 8.80 -7.50
N ALA A 64 -5.92 9.93 -8.06
CA ALA A 64 -4.75 9.98 -8.94
C ALA A 64 -3.45 9.82 -8.14
N THR A 65 -3.38 10.44 -6.96
CA THR A 65 -2.19 10.43 -6.10
C THR A 65 -2.58 10.26 -4.64
N LEU A 66 -1.61 9.88 -3.81
CA LEU A 66 -1.81 9.76 -2.37
C LEU A 66 -2.23 11.10 -1.74
N GLY A 67 -1.68 12.20 -2.23
CA GLY A 67 -1.98 13.54 -1.71
C GLY A 67 -3.43 13.98 -1.92
N ASP A 68 -4.14 13.36 -2.85
CA ASP A 68 -5.55 13.68 -3.14
C ASP A 68 -6.52 13.06 -2.14
N ILE A 69 -6.07 12.11 -1.32
CA ILE A 69 -6.93 11.41 -0.37
C ILE A 69 -7.26 12.34 0.80
N PRO A 70 -8.57 12.59 1.07
CA PRO A 70 -8.95 13.60 2.07
C PRO A 70 -9.04 13.08 3.51
N PHE A 71 -8.61 11.85 3.78
CA PHE A 71 -8.66 11.24 5.10
C PHE A 71 -7.37 10.49 5.40
N LYS A 72 -7.23 10.01 6.64
CA LYS A 72 -6.01 9.36 7.09
C LYS A 72 -5.86 7.98 6.46
N VAL A 73 -4.63 7.68 6.03
CA VAL A 73 -4.21 6.38 5.50
C VAL A 73 -3.17 5.78 6.44
N ASP A 74 -3.36 4.53 6.82
CA ASP A 74 -2.42 3.84 7.72
C ASP A 74 -1.29 3.16 6.96
N MET A 75 -1.61 2.48 5.86
CA MET A 75 -0.63 1.75 5.06
C MET A 75 -0.70 2.21 3.60
N VAL A 76 0.47 2.38 3.01
CA VAL A 76 0.63 2.56 1.56
C VAL A 76 1.18 1.26 0.99
N ASP A 77 0.34 0.54 0.24
CA ASP A 77 0.66 -0.76 -0.35
C ASP A 77 0.95 -0.56 -1.84
N VAL A 78 2.17 -0.89 -2.26
CA VAL A 78 2.69 -0.48 -3.57
C VAL A 78 2.72 -1.65 -4.55
N PHE A 79 1.93 -1.52 -5.61
CA PHE A 79 1.93 -2.41 -6.78
C PHE A 79 2.48 -1.67 -8.01
N ARG A 80 3.69 -1.15 -7.88
CA ARG A 80 4.40 -0.46 -8.96
C ARG A 80 5.77 -1.07 -9.13
N ARG A 81 6.47 -0.73 -10.23
CA ARG A 81 7.84 -1.20 -10.42
C ARG A 81 8.76 -0.59 -9.36
N ALA A 82 9.83 -1.32 -9.02
CA ALA A 82 10.76 -0.87 -7.98
C ALA A 82 11.29 0.55 -8.25
N GLU A 83 11.57 0.89 -9.50
CA GLU A 83 12.07 2.22 -9.88
C GLU A 83 11.07 3.36 -9.68
N ASP A 84 9.77 3.04 -9.51
CA ASP A 84 8.72 4.04 -9.31
C ASP A 84 8.42 4.32 -7.84
N VAL A 85 9.03 3.58 -6.92
CA VAL A 85 8.62 3.58 -5.50
C VAL A 85 9.10 4.80 -4.74
N LEU A 86 10.27 5.36 -5.07
CA LEU A 86 10.83 6.45 -4.27
C LEU A 86 9.90 7.68 -4.17
N PRO A 87 9.31 8.18 -5.26
CA PRO A 87 8.34 9.28 -5.15
C PRO A 87 7.11 8.90 -4.32
N ILE A 88 6.67 7.65 -4.41
CA ILE A 88 5.53 7.14 -3.63
C ILE A 88 5.87 7.12 -2.13
N ALA A 89 7.08 6.69 -1.79
CA ALA A 89 7.56 6.70 -0.41
C ALA A 89 7.57 8.12 0.18
N LYS A 90 8.01 9.10 -0.61
CA LYS A 90 7.98 10.51 -0.20
C LYS A 90 6.56 10.98 0.08
N GLN A 91 5.60 10.62 -0.77
CA GLN A 91 4.20 10.95 -0.55
C GLN A 91 3.64 10.26 0.69
N ALA A 92 4.00 8.99 0.91
CA ALA A 92 3.57 8.25 2.10
C ALA A 92 4.01 8.95 3.39
N VAL A 93 5.24 9.45 3.42
CA VAL A 93 5.74 10.24 4.56
C VAL A 93 4.94 11.53 4.72
N GLN A 94 4.69 12.25 3.62
CA GLN A 94 3.97 13.52 3.64
C GLN A 94 2.55 13.39 4.18
N ILE A 95 1.84 12.31 3.85
CA ILE A 95 0.47 12.10 4.32
C ILE A 95 0.40 11.48 5.72
N GLY A 96 1.54 11.19 6.33
CA GLY A 96 1.59 10.64 7.68
C GLY A 96 1.19 9.18 7.80
N ALA A 97 1.42 8.37 6.76
CA ALA A 97 1.17 6.95 6.82
C ALA A 97 2.07 6.28 7.86
N ARG A 98 1.63 5.16 8.41
CA ARG A 98 2.39 4.39 9.41
C ARG A 98 3.29 3.35 8.78
N CYS A 99 2.95 2.89 7.58
CA CYS A 99 3.63 1.79 6.92
C CYS A 99 3.73 2.02 5.42
N LEU A 100 4.92 1.69 4.88
CA LEU A 100 5.14 1.54 3.45
C LEU A 100 5.31 0.05 3.18
N TRP A 101 4.43 -0.53 2.38
CA TRP A 101 4.48 -1.96 2.04
C TRP A 101 4.77 -2.13 0.57
N GLN A 102 5.94 -2.67 0.25
CA GLN A 102 6.34 -2.99 -1.12
C GLN A 102 6.01 -4.44 -1.40
N GLN A 103 5.12 -4.67 -2.35
CA GLN A 103 4.59 -5.99 -2.67
C GLN A 103 5.64 -6.95 -3.22
N LEU A 104 5.26 -8.22 -3.35
CA LEU A 104 6.11 -9.28 -3.88
C LEU A 104 6.68 -8.85 -5.25
N GLY A 105 7.99 -8.93 -5.39
CA GLY A 105 8.70 -8.48 -6.57
C GLY A 105 9.08 -7.00 -6.54
N VAL A 106 8.65 -6.25 -5.51
CA VAL A 106 8.96 -4.82 -5.40
C VAL A 106 9.90 -4.61 -4.21
N ALA A 107 11.11 -4.14 -4.49
CA ALA A 107 12.08 -3.80 -3.46
C ALA A 107 12.94 -2.63 -3.94
N ASN A 108 12.77 -1.46 -3.29
CA ASN A 108 13.55 -0.26 -3.55
C ASN A 108 14.26 0.14 -2.26
N PRO A 109 15.60 -0.06 -2.16
CA PRO A 109 16.34 0.23 -0.93
C PRO A 109 16.31 1.69 -0.51
N GLU A 110 16.28 2.62 -1.46
CA GLU A 110 16.22 4.05 -1.15
C GLU A 110 14.87 4.42 -0.54
N ALA A 111 13.79 3.88 -1.09
CA ALA A 111 12.44 4.08 -0.56
C ALA A 111 12.31 3.49 0.85
N ASP A 112 12.85 2.29 1.05
CA ASP A 112 12.87 1.62 2.34
C ASP A 112 13.60 2.47 3.38
N ALA A 113 14.80 2.96 3.05
CA ALA A 113 15.58 3.79 3.95
C ALA A 113 14.87 5.10 4.27
N LEU A 114 14.27 5.75 3.28
CA LEU A 114 13.53 6.99 3.47
C LEU A 114 12.35 6.79 4.43
N ALA A 115 11.58 5.72 4.23
CA ALA A 115 10.44 5.41 5.09
C ALA A 115 10.87 5.14 6.53
N ARG A 116 11.91 4.32 6.72
CA ARG A 116 12.44 4.01 8.07
C ARG A 116 12.96 5.23 8.78
N GLN A 117 13.68 6.10 8.09
CA GLN A 117 14.22 7.33 8.67
C GLN A 117 13.12 8.29 9.10
N ALA A 118 11.98 8.25 8.42
CA ALA A 118 10.81 9.07 8.77
C ALA A 118 9.92 8.42 9.84
N GLY A 119 10.31 7.26 10.35
CA GLY A 119 9.57 6.57 11.41
C GLY A 119 8.48 5.63 10.95
N LEU A 120 8.37 5.36 9.65
CA LEU A 120 7.41 4.39 9.14
C LEU A 120 7.93 2.96 9.31
N ASP A 121 7.01 2.02 9.54
CA ASP A 121 7.31 0.62 9.29
C ASP A 121 7.47 0.43 7.78
N SER A 122 8.43 -0.38 7.37
CA SER A 122 8.70 -0.61 5.96
C SER A 122 8.88 -2.10 5.69
N VAL A 123 8.07 -2.61 4.76
CA VAL A 123 8.08 -4.02 4.37
C VAL A 123 8.42 -4.10 2.88
N ASN A 124 9.31 -5.01 2.51
CA ASN A 124 9.78 -5.18 1.14
C ASN A 124 9.47 -6.56 0.62
N ASN A 125 9.07 -6.67 -0.65
CA ASN A 125 8.99 -7.92 -1.39
C ASN A 125 8.12 -8.96 -0.67
N ARG A 126 6.93 -8.54 -0.16
CA ARG A 126 5.96 -9.41 0.51
C ARG A 126 4.57 -9.16 -0.04
N CYS A 127 3.75 -10.21 -0.14
CA CYS A 127 2.34 -10.06 -0.51
C CYS A 127 1.50 -9.86 0.75
N VAL A 128 0.79 -8.73 0.84
CA VAL A 128 -0.03 -8.40 2.02
C VAL A 128 -1.12 -9.43 2.26
N LYS A 129 -1.72 -9.97 1.21
CA LYS A 129 -2.73 -11.04 1.29
C LYS A 129 -2.13 -12.31 1.90
N ILE A 130 -0.95 -12.73 1.42
CA ILE A 130 -0.29 -13.95 1.90
C ILE A 130 0.13 -13.80 3.37
N GLU A 131 0.69 -12.65 3.73
CA GLU A 131 1.15 -12.42 5.11
C GLU A 131 -0.01 -12.30 6.08
N HIS A 132 -1.19 -11.82 5.63
CA HIS A 132 -2.39 -11.74 6.46
C HIS A 132 -3.02 -13.11 6.69
N ALA A 133 -2.99 -13.96 5.69
CA ALA A 133 -3.66 -15.27 5.71
C ALA A 133 -3.15 -16.23 6.80
#